data_2f599c289f01ccb6d11e141fc9a48fbb
#
_entry.id   2f599c289f01ccb6d11e141fc9a48fbb
#
_cell.length_a   1.000
_cell.length_b   1.000
_cell.length_c   1.000
_cell.angle_alpha   90.00
_cell.angle_beta   90.00
_cell.angle_gamma   90.00
#
_symmetry.space_group_name_H-M   'P 1'
#
loop_
_entity.id
_entity.type
_entity.pdbx_description
1 polymer ?
#
loop_
_entity_poly.entity_id
_entity_poly.type
_entity_poly.pdbx_seq_one_letter_code
_entity_poly.pdbx_strand_id
1 'polypeptide(L)'
;VVLSFMREGFLALNAKTGKEIFFERFRSPINASVNAASPLVIDNQVLLSSCYEVGAGFWAYKESSAGKGSFDAIWKKKNALDCHYSTPVQRDGFAYGFHGRQERGPVLRCISLKDGKVMWEAPAIGAGNLLRAKGRLIVLTEDGELIVADASPDRFRVLHRQQILGAGSRAHFALSNARLFARDQRRLVCLRLDQFE
;
A
#
# COMPACT_ATOMS: atom_id res chain seq x y z
N VAL A 1 -18.47 -1.05 9.30
CA VAL A 1 -17.74 0.24 9.37
C VAL A 1 -17.30 0.61 7.96
N VAL A 2 -17.41 1.87 7.58
CA VAL A 2 -16.80 2.43 6.36
C VAL A 2 -15.57 3.22 6.79
N LEU A 3 -14.44 2.94 6.15
CA LEU A 3 -13.17 3.64 6.40
C LEU A 3 -12.85 4.57 5.24
N SER A 4 -12.49 5.79 5.54
CA SER A 4 -12.05 6.80 4.57
C SER A 4 -10.74 7.43 5.05
N PHE A 5 -9.74 7.42 4.18
CA PHE A 5 -8.50 8.14 4.42
C PHE A 5 -8.47 9.37 3.53
N MET A 6 -9.00 10.44 4.06
CA MET A 6 -9.14 11.71 3.37
C MET A 6 -7.96 12.64 3.71
N ARG A 7 -7.91 13.79 3.04
CA ARG A 7 -6.81 14.74 3.22
C ARG A 7 -6.56 15.12 4.68
N GLU A 8 -7.61 15.29 5.48
CA GLU A 8 -7.46 15.71 6.89
C GLU A 8 -7.07 14.56 7.83
N GLY A 9 -7.33 13.32 7.43
CA GLY A 9 -6.99 12.18 8.25
C GLY A 9 -7.85 10.95 8.01
N PHE A 10 -7.88 10.10 8.99
CA PHE A 10 -8.59 8.83 8.99
C PHE A 10 -9.96 8.99 9.63
N LEU A 11 -11.00 8.71 8.87
CA LEU A 11 -12.40 8.76 9.29
C LEU A 11 -13.02 7.36 9.24
N ALA A 12 -13.69 6.96 10.29
CA ALA A 12 -14.50 5.76 10.34
C ALA A 12 -15.97 6.10 10.60
N LEU A 13 -16.86 5.55 9.78
CA LEU A 13 -18.30 5.80 9.84
C LEU A 13 -19.06 4.49 10.07
N ASN A 14 -20.18 4.60 10.75
CA ASN A 14 -21.17 3.54 10.80
C ASN A 14 -21.79 3.35 9.41
N ALA A 15 -21.67 2.15 8.84
CA ALA A 15 -22.11 1.85 7.47
C ALA A 15 -23.64 2.00 7.27
N LYS A 16 -24.44 1.86 8.35
CA LYS A 16 -25.92 1.95 8.27
C LYS A 16 -26.43 3.38 8.47
N THR A 17 -25.80 4.13 9.37
CA THR A 17 -26.32 5.44 9.80
C THR A 17 -25.53 6.63 9.28
N GLY A 18 -24.31 6.40 8.74
CA GLY A 18 -23.38 7.44 8.34
C GLY A 18 -22.77 8.23 9.52
N LYS A 19 -23.11 7.88 10.76
CA LYS A 19 -22.54 8.58 11.92
C LYS A 19 -21.06 8.30 12.08
N GLU A 20 -20.32 9.32 12.48
CA GLU A 20 -18.90 9.19 12.83
C GLU A 20 -18.72 8.24 14.02
N ILE A 21 -17.79 7.30 13.87
CA ILE A 21 -17.33 6.40 14.92
C ILE A 21 -16.00 6.91 15.48
N PHE A 22 -15.12 7.37 14.58
CA PHE A 22 -13.78 7.79 14.92
C PHE A 22 -13.21 8.73 13.88
N PHE A 23 -12.45 9.71 14.34
CA PHE A 23 -11.62 10.58 13.50
C PHE A 23 -10.25 10.75 14.13
N GLU A 24 -9.21 10.57 13.34
CA GLU A 24 -7.81 10.83 13.69
C GLU A 24 -7.18 11.74 12.65
N ARG A 25 -6.66 12.88 13.09
CA ARG A 25 -5.86 13.75 12.22
C ARG A 25 -4.54 13.07 11.87
N PHE A 26 -4.39 12.66 10.63
CA PHE A 26 -3.21 11.95 10.14
C PHE A 26 -2.83 12.47 8.75
N ARG A 27 -2.10 13.57 8.72
CA ARG A 27 -1.67 14.27 7.50
C ARG A 27 -0.43 15.12 7.75
N SER A 28 0.27 15.45 6.65
CA SER A 28 1.33 16.45 6.66
C SER A 28 0.78 17.87 6.90
N PRO A 29 1.54 18.76 7.58
CA PRO A 29 1.22 20.17 7.67
C PRO A 29 1.36 20.92 6.32
N ILE A 30 2.02 20.32 5.33
CA ILE A 30 2.24 20.92 4.01
C ILE A 30 0.89 21.03 3.28
N ASN A 31 0.53 22.24 2.82
CA ASN A 31 -0.75 22.48 2.14
C ASN A 31 -0.96 21.66 0.87
N ALA A 32 0.09 21.44 0.09
CA ALA A 32 0.05 20.64 -1.13
C ALA A 32 0.13 19.12 -0.89
N SER A 33 0.04 18.66 0.37
CA SER A 33 0.07 17.23 0.69
C SER A 33 -1.24 16.54 0.35
N VAL A 34 -1.15 15.26 0.02
CA VAL A 34 -2.30 14.37 -0.23
C VAL A 34 -2.18 13.10 0.59
N ASN A 35 -3.32 12.50 0.94
CA ASN A 35 -3.45 11.15 1.42
C ASN A 35 -4.13 10.35 0.29
N ALA A 36 -3.36 9.64 -0.52
CA ALA A 36 -3.85 8.96 -1.71
C ALA A 36 -3.77 7.42 -1.64
N ALA A 37 -2.91 6.88 -0.78
CA ALA A 37 -2.89 5.46 -0.50
C ALA A 37 -4.16 5.04 0.28
N SER A 38 -4.82 3.97 -0.14
CA SER A 38 -6.01 3.46 0.56
C SER A 38 -5.64 2.85 1.92
N PRO A 39 -6.55 2.88 2.92
CA PRO A 39 -6.38 2.11 4.15
C PRO A 39 -6.19 0.63 3.84
N LEU A 40 -5.18 0.01 4.40
CA LEU A 40 -4.96 -1.43 4.29
C LEU A 40 -5.61 -2.13 5.48
N VAL A 41 -6.76 -2.75 5.23
CA VAL A 41 -7.53 -3.45 6.25
C VAL A 41 -7.02 -4.88 6.41
N ILE A 42 -6.80 -5.30 7.65
CA ILE A 42 -6.29 -6.62 8.04
C ILE A 42 -7.12 -7.07 9.24
N ASP A 43 -8.10 -7.93 9.02
CA ASP A 43 -9.08 -8.36 10.03
C ASP A 43 -9.76 -7.16 10.73
N ASN A 44 -9.51 -6.97 12.03
CA ASN A 44 -9.98 -5.82 12.79
C ASN A 44 -8.93 -4.71 12.94
N GLN A 45 -7.91 -4.69 12.12
CA GLN A 45 -6.83 -3.71 12.16
C GLN A 45 -6.74 -2.93 10.85
N VAL A 46 -6.13 -1.76 10.89
CA VAL A 46 -5.91 -0.92 9.72
C VAL A 46 -4.54 -0.26 9.76
N LEU A 47 -3.79 -0.42 8.65
CA LEU A 47 -2.57 0.32 8.38
C LEU A 47 -2.90 1.52 7.51
N LEU A 48 -2.49 2.69 7.94
CA LEU A 48 -2.49 3.92 7.14
C LEU A 48 -1.06 4.33 6.87
N SER A 49 -0.81 4.84 5.68
CA SER A 49 0.47 5.41 5.32
C SER A 49 0.26 6.70 4.55
N SER A 50 0.92 7.75 4.99
CA SER A 50 0.85 9.08 4.40
C SER A 50 2.24 9.57 4.08
N CYS A 51 2.43 10.10 2.90
CA CYS A 51 3.68 10.69 2.45
C CYS A 51 3.97 12.04 3.13
N TYR A 52 5.04 12.70 2.70
CA TYR A 52 5.46 14.02 3.20
C TYR A 52 5.89 13.99 4.67
N GLU A 53 6.67 12.96 5.05
CA GLU A 53 7.26 12.78 6.38
C GLU A 53 6.24 12.53 7.52
N VAL A 54 5.05 12.10 7.17
CA VAL A 54 4.04 11.66 8.15
C VAL A 54 4.31 10.24 8.59
N GLY A 55 4.58 9.34 7.61
CA GLY A 55 4.88 7.95 7.87
C GLY A 55 3.66 7.06 7.91
N ALA A 56 3.68 6.08 8.79
CA ALA A 56 2.60 5.12 8.93
C ALA A 56 2.11 4.99 10.38
N GLY A 57 0.87 4.54 10.50
CA GLY A 57 0.30 4.15 11.77
C GLY A 57 -0.56 2.89 11.60
N PHE A 58 -0.69 2.15 12.68
CA PHE A 58 -1.45 0.92 12.74
C PHE A 58 -2.42 0.98 13.91
N TRP A 59 -3.69 0.73 13.64
CA TRP A 59 -4.78 0.84 14.61
C TRP A 59 -5.54 -0.48 14.71
N ALA A 60 -6.07 -0.78 15.88
CA ALA A 60 -7.01 -1.87 16.12
C ALA A 60 -8.41 -1.30 16.32
N TYR A 61 -9.41 -1.85 15.61
CA TYR A 61 -10.82 -1.62 15.88
C TYR A 61 -11.29 -2.45 17.05
N LYS A 62 -12.05 -1.82 17.93
CA LYS A 62 -12.72 -2.47 19.05
C LYS A 62 -14.20 -2.09 19.04
N GLU A 63 -15.04 -3.03 19.38
CA GLU A 63 -16.46 -2.79 19.62
C GLU A 63 -16.78 -3.09 21.07
N SER A 64 -17.38 -2.14 21.75
CA SER A 64 -17.82 -2.33 23.12
C SER A 64 -19.08 -3.20 23.19
N SER A 65 -19.40 -3.75 24.36
CA SER A 65 -20.64 -4.49 24.58
C SER A 65 -21.92 -3.69 24.29
N ALA A 66 -21.83 -2.35 24.31
CA ALA A 66 -22.92 -1.44 23.91
C ALA A 66 -22.95 -1.12 22.40
N GLY A 67 -22.16 -1.82 21.56
CA GLY A 67 -22.10 -1.61 20.12
C GLY A 67 -21.42 -0.30 19.69
N LYS A 68 -20.65 0.34 20.61
CA LYS A 68 -19.87 1.54 20.26
C LYS A 68 -18.50 1.14 19.77
N GLY A 69 -18.18 1.49 18.52
CA GLY A 69 -16.86 1.25 17.92
C GLY A 69 -15.83 2.30 18.37
N SER A 70 -14.57 1.89 18.42
CA SER A 70 -13.41 2.77 18.61
C SER A 70 -12.19 2.23 17.88
N PHE A 71 -11.18 3.08 17.68
CA PHE A 71 -9.88 2.68 17.14
C PHE A 71 -8.79 3.09 18.10
N ASP A 72 -7.96 2.13 18.51
CA ASP A 72 -6.80 2.36 19.35
C ASP A 72 -5.54 2.23 18.51
N ALA A 73 -4.66 3.23 18.59
CA ALA A 73 -3.37 3.17 17.92
C ALA A 73 -2.48 2.10 18.58
N ILE A 74 -2.04 1.13 17.78
CA ILE A 74 -1.03 0.15 18.20
C ILE A 74 0.35 0.81 18.14
N TRP A 75 0.63 1.49 17.02
CA TRP A 75 1.83 2.31 16.85
C TRP A 75 1.64 3.38 15.77
N LYS A 76 2.47 4.45 15.84
CA LYS A 76 2.62 5.47 14.80
C LYS A 76 4.11 5.77 14.65
N LYS A 77 4.64 5.73 13.41
CA LYS A 77 6.07 5.95 13.12
C LYS A 77 6.29 6.71 11.83
N LYS A 78 7.00 7.84 11.90
CA LYS A 78 7.32 8.69 10.75
C LYS A 78 8.08 7.95 9.65
N ASN A 79 9.04 7.11 10.03
CA ASN A 79 9.96 6.47 9.08
C ASN A 79 9.60 5.00 8.77
N ALA A 80 8.41 4.51 9.16
CA ALA A 80 8.03 3.15 8.85
C ALA A 80 7.71 2.98 7.35
N LEU A 81 6.67 3.64 6.87
CA LEU A 81 6.24 3.59 5.47
C LEU A 81 5.59 4.93 5.11
N ASP A 82 5.97 5.50 3.98
CA ASP A 82 5.61 6.86 3.57
C ASP A 82 5.02 6.84 2.15
N CYS A 83 3.90 6.11 1.98
CA CYS A 83 3.28 5.89 0.68
C CYS A 83 2.70 7.17 0.10
N HIS A 84 3.08 7.50 -1.15
CA HIS A 84 2.57 8.67 -1.85
C HIS A 84 1.24 8.38 -2.54
N TYR A 85 1.20 7.52 -3.56
CA TYR A 85 0.00 7.16 -4.31
C TYR A 85 -0.31 5.66 -4.27
N SER A 86 0.73 4.84 -4.21
CA SER A 86 0.59 3.40 -4.24
C SER A 86 0.11 2.86 -2.89
N THR A 87 -0.96 2.09 -2.91
CA THR A 87 -1.48 1.43 -1.71
C THR A 87 -0.59 0.23 -1.36
N PRO A 88 -0.17 0.06 -0.10
CA PRO A 88 0.62 -1.08 0.32
C PRO A 88 -0.20 -2.37 0.30
N VAL A 89 0.47 -3.51 0.24
CA VAL A 89 -0.12 -4.85 0.39
C VAL A 89 0.45 -5.54 1.62
N GLN A 90 -0.22 -6.58 2.13
CA GLN A 90 0.24 -7.30 3.31
C GLN A 90 0.33 -8.81 3.08
N ARG A 91 1.22 -9.47 3.86
CA ARG A 91 1.28 -10.93 4.02
C ARG A 91 1.93 -11.30 5.35
N ASP A 92 1.30 -12.22 6.08
CA ASP A 92 1.88 -12.90 7.26
C ASP A 92 2.49 -11.93 8.30
N GLY A 93 1.77 -10.83 8.61
CA GLY A 93 2.21 -9.83 9.59
C GLY A 93 3.21 -8.80 9.06
N PHE A 94 3.43 -8.74 7.75
CA PHE A 94 4.30 -7.75 7.09
C PHE A 94 3.55 -6.95 6.04
N ALA A 95 3.89 -5.69 5.89
CA ALA A 95 3.39 -4.83 4.82
C ALA A 95 4.51 -4.44 3.86
N TYR A 96 4.16 -4.35 2.57
CA TYR A 96 5.05 -4.01 1.47
C TYR A 96 4.48 -2.79 0.75
N GLY A 97 5.27 -1.77 0.53
CA GLY A 97 4.81 -0.54 -0.13
C GLY A 97 5.95 0.34 -0.59
N PHE A 98 5.66 1.25 -1.49
CA PHE A 98 6.62 2.26 -1.92
C PHE A 98 6.72 3.37 -0.87
N HIS A 99 7.92 3.56 -0.32
CA HIS A 99 8.25 4.56 0.67
C HIS A 99 8.88 5.79 0.01
N GLY A 100 8.31 6.95 0.26
CA GLY A 100 8.83 8.21 -0.23
C GLY A 100 8.01 8.82 -1.37
N ARG A 101 8.32 10.08 -1.69
CA ARG A 101 7.66 10.81 -2.75
C ARG A 101 8.04 10.26 -4.12
N GLN A 102 7.04 10.08 -4.96
CA GLN A 102 7.19 9.57 -6.33
C GLN A 102 8.26 10.32 -7.13
N GLU A 103 8.29 11.64 -7.02
CA GLU A 103 9.21 12.49 -7.78
C GLU A 103 10.64 12.48 -7.22
N ARG A 104 10.87 11.82 -6.08
CA ARG A 104 12.17 11.76 -5.39
C ARG A 104 12.81 10.38 -5.38
N GLY A 105 12.33 9.47 -6.22
CA GLY A 105 12.84 8.10 -6.29
C GLY A 105 12.48 7.28 -5.05
N PRO A 106 11.20 6.90 -4.89
CA PRO A 106 10.77 6.09 -3.76
C PRO A 106 11.41 4.71 -3.83
N VAL A 107 11.51 4.06 -2.68
CA VAL A 107 12.00 2.67 -2.57
C VAL A 107 10.87 1.73 -2.18
N LEU A 108 10.86 0.52 -2.73
CA LEU A 108 9.98 -0.53 -2.23
C LEU A 108 10.52 -1.03 -0.89
N ARG A 109 9.67 -1.07 0.12
CA ARG A 109 10.05 -1.39 1.50
C ARG A 109 9.13 -2.47 2.07
N CYS A 110 9.68 -3.33 2.93
CA CYS A 110 8.94 -4.22 3.81
C CYS A 110 9.02 -3.72 5.25
N ILE A 111 7.87 -3.70 5.94
CA ILE A 111 7.80 -3.38 7.37
C ILE A 111 7.08 -4.48 8.13
N SER A 112 7.43 -4.66 9.39
CA SER A 112 6.67 -5.48 10.36
C SER A 112 5.42 -4.72 10.80
N LEU A 113 4.25 -5.36 10.72
CA LEU A 113 2.98 -4.80 11.23
C LEU A 113 2.94 -4.78 12.76
N LYS A 114 3.72 -5.65 13.42
CA LYS A 114 3.77 -5.72 14.88
C LYS A 114 4.23 -4.40 15.50
N ASP A 115 5.23 -3.77 14.89
CA ASP A 115 5.92 -2.63 15.50
C ASP A 115 6.39 -1.56 14.50
N GLY A 116 6.08 -1.70 13.21
CA GLY A 116 6.50 -0.75 12.17
C GLY A 116 8.00 -0.77 11.87
N LYS A 117 8.74 -1.81 12.28
CA LYS A 117 10.17 -1.95 11.98
C LYS A 117 10.38 -2.22 10.49
N VAL A 118 11.33 -1.52 9.89
CA VAL A 118 11.77 -1.80 8.52
C VAL A 118 12.55 -3.10 8.51
N MET A 119 12.13 -4.04 7.67
CA MET A 119 12.76 -5.34 7.47
C MET A 119 13.81 -5.26 6.36
N TRP A 120 13.44 -4.63 5.24
CA TRP A 120 14.34 -4.39 4.12
C TRP A 120 13.83 -3.24 3.23
N GLU A 121 14.75 -2.74 2.42
CA GLU A 121 14.47 -1.84 1.28
C GLU A 121 15.02 -2.50 0.01
N ALA A 122 14.24 -2.47 -1.06
CA ALA A 122 14.70 -2.92 -2.36
C ALA A 122 15.71 -1.91 -2.93
N PRO A 123 16.65 -2.38 -3.79
CA PRO A 123 17.40 -1.48 -4.66
C PRO A 123 16.45 -0.57 -5.45
N ALA A 124 16.95 0.59 -5.89
CA ALA A 124 16.15 1.55 -6.64
C ALA A 124 15.51 0.90 -7.88
N ILE A 125 14.20 0.69 -7.82
CA ILE A 125 13.37 0.17 -8.93
C ILE A 125 12.42 1.23 -9.46
N GLY A 126 12.54 2.47 -8.96
CA GLY A 126 11.64 3.57 -9.29
C GLY A 126 10.30 3.48 -8.57
N ALA A 127 9.39 4.39 -8.93
CA ALA A 127 8.01 4.38 -8.46
C ALA A 127 7.19 3.31 -9.19
N GLY A 128 6.08 2.88 -8.60
CA GLY A 128 5.18 1.92 -9.21
C GLY A 128 3.97 1.59 -8.36
N ASN A 129 3.20 0.63 -8.85
CA ASN A 129 2.11 0.00 -8.14
C ASN A 129 2.44 -1.46 -7.85
N LEU A 130 1.78 -2.03 -6.84
CA LEU A 130 2.00 -3.43 -6.48
C LEU A 130 0.70 -4.13 -6.13
N LEU A 131 0.67 -5.43 -6.42
CA LEU A 131 -0.35 -6.38 -5.97
C LEU A 131 0.33 -7.55 -5.27
N ARG A 132 -0.42 -8.30 -4.49
CA ARG A 132 0.01 -9.56 -3.91
C ARG A 132 -0.88 -10.71 -4.41
N ALA A 133 -0.26 -11.77 -4.89
CA ALA A 133 -0.95 -12.99 -5.27
C ALA A 133 -0.11 -14.22 -4.91
N LYS A 134 -0.71 -15.26 -4.34
CA LYS A 134 -0.07 -16.58 -4.05
C LYS A 134 1.34 -16.47 -3.41
N GLY A 135 1.52 -15.55 -2.46
CA GLY A 135 2.83 -15.37 -1.82
C GLY A 135 3.88 -14.62 -2.65
N ARG A 136 3.49 -13.99 -3.74
CA ARG A 136 4.33 -13.15 -4.58
C ARG A 136 3.92 -11.69 -4.47
N LEU A 137 4.91 -10.81 -4.59
CA LEU A 137 4.72 -9.42 -4.92
C LEU A 137 4.79 -9.30 -6.44
N ILE A 138 3.79 -8.66 -7.02
CA ILE A 138 3.76 -8.30 -8.43
C ILE A 138 3.85 -6.79 -8.46
N VAL A 139 4.91 -6.26 -9.04
CA VAL A 139 5.19 -4.83 -9.11
C VAL A 139 5.22 -4.40 -10.56
N LEU A 140 4.51 -3.32 -10.88
CA LEU A 140 4.64 -2.64 -12.18
C LEU A 140 5.21 -1.25 -11.91
N THR A 141 6.41 -1.01 -12.42
CA THR A 141 7.08 0.29 -12.28
C THR A 141 6.47 1.31 -13.24
N GLU A 142 6.68 2.60 -12.98
CA GLU A 142 6.24 3.67 -13.90
C GLU A 142 6.96 3.64 -15.24
N ASP A 143 8.15 3.05 -15.29
CA ASP A 143 8.88 2.82 -16.54
C ASP A 143 8.35 1.61 -17.34
N GLY A 144 7.35 0.92 -16.82
CA GLY A 144 6.65 -0.19 -17.48
C GLY A 144 7.33 -1.54 -17.31
N GLU A 145 8.24 -1.68 -16.34
CA GLU A 145 8.84 -2.97 -15.98
C GLU A 145 7.94 -3.74 -15.00
N LEU A 146 7.63 -4.98 -15.35
CA LEU A 146 6.99 -5.96 -14.48
C LEU A 146 8.06 -6.71 -13.68
N ILE A 147 7.92 -6.70 -12.36
CA ILE A 147 8.79 -7.42 -11.43
C ILE A 147 7.92 -8.38 -10.62
N VAL A 148 8.29 -9.66 -10.59
CA VAL A 148 7.72 -10.66 -9.69
C VAL A 148 8.77 -11.01 -8.65
N ALA A 149 8.43 -10.86 -7.38
CA ALA A 149 9.33 -11.12 -6.26
C ALA A 149 8.63 -11.94 -5.17
N ASP A 150 9.38 -12.53 -4.26
CA ASP A 150 8.80 -13.16 -3.09
C ASP A 150 8.22 -12.10 -2.13
N ALA A 151 7.03 -12.37 -1.60
CA ALA A 151 6.48 -11.63 -0.47
C ALA A 151 7.06 -12.23 0.84
N SER A 152 8.34 -11.93 1.12
CA SER A 152 9.09 -12.41 2.30
C SER A 152 9.64 -11.22 3.09
N PRO A 153 9.66 -11.28 4.44
CA PRO A 153 10.29 -10.26 5.27
C PRO A 153 11.82 -10.34 5.31
N ASP A 154 12.43 -11.43 4.81
CA ASP A 154 13.87 -11.64 4.94
C ASP A 154 14.68 -10.77 4.00
N ARG A 155 14.22 -10.65 2.75
CA ARG A 155 14.87 -9.86 1.70
C ARG A 155 13.97 -9.68 0.48
N PHE A 156 14.26 -8.68 -0.33
CA PHE A 156 13.66 -8.53 -1.66
C PHE A 156 14.32 -9.49 -2.63
N ARG A 157 13.67 -10.62 -2.92
CA ARG A 157 14.15 -11.63 -3.86
C ARG A 157 13.32 -11.56 -5.14
N VAL A 158 13.94 -11.04 -6.20
CA VAL A 158 13.33 -11.02 -7.54
C VAL A 158 13.38 -12.42 -8.14
N LEU A 159 12.26 -12.86 -8.69
CA LEU A 159 12.09 -14.12 -9.40
C LEU A 159 12.04 -13.91 -10.91
N HIS A 160 11.42 -12.80 -11.33
CA HIS A 160 11.30 -12.47 -12.75
C HIS A 160 11.26 -10.94 -12.93
N ARG A 161 11.82 -10.48 -14.06
CA ARG A 161 11.74 -9.09 -14.53
C ARG A 161 11.52 -9.06 -16.02
N GLN A 162 10.63 -8.18 -16.48
CA GLN A 162 10.35 -8.01 -17.91
C GLN A 162 9.81 -6.63 -18.21
N GLN A 163 10.34 -5.97 -19.26
CA GLN A 163 9.74 -4.77 -19.81
C GLN A 163 8.47 -5.13 -20.57
N ILE A 164 7.31 -4.65 -20.13
CA ILE A 164 6.01 -4.96 -20.75
C ILE A 164 5.31 -3.75 -21.34
N LEU A 165 5.59 -2.55 -20.81
CA LEU A 165 5.01 -1.28 -21.23
C LEU A 165 6.08 -0.21 -21.37
N GLY A 166 5.72 0.97 -21.86
CA GLY A 166 6.58 2.16 -21.87
C GLY A 166 6.49 2.94 -20.56
N ALA A 167 7.27 4.01 -20.48
CA ALA A 167 7.19 4.96 -19.36
C ALA A 167 5.81 5.62 -19.27
N GLY A 168 5.45 6.05 -18.05
CA GLY A 168 4.14 6.64 -17.74
C GLY A 168 3.08 5.60 -17.34
N SER A 169 3.48 4.39 -16.95
CA SER A 169 2.61 3.31 -16.45
C SER A 169 2.16 3.57 -15.01
N ARG A 170 1.29 4.58 -14.81
CA ARG A 170 0.80 5.01 -13.49
C ARG A 170 -0.54 4.40 -13.09
N ALA A 171 -1.31 3.90 -14.06
CA ALA A 171 -2.57 3.27 -13.76
C ALA A 171 -2.35 1.98 -12.95
N HIS A 172 -3.21 1.72 -11.97
CA HIS A 172 -3.24 0.42 -11.32
C HIS A 172 -3.47 -0.67 -12.36
N PHE A 173 -2.67 -1.72 -12.29
CA PHE A 173 -2.88 -2.93 -13.07
C PHE A 173 -3.81 -3.87 -12.33
N ALA A 174 -4.42 -4.81 -13.03
CA ALA A 174 -5.34 -5.79 -12.48
C ALA A 174 -4.84 -7.22 -12.75
N LEU A 175 -5.19 -8.12 -11.84
CA LEU A 175 -4.90 -9.55 -11.96
C LEU A 175 -6.19 -10.33 -11.80
N SER A 176 -6.53 -11.16 -12.81
CA SER A 176 -7.69 -12.06 -12.77
C SER A 176 -7.38 -13.33 -13.56
N ASN A 177 -7.66 -14.51 -12.97
CA ASN A 177 -7.49 -15.82 -13.63
C ASN A 177 -6.12 -15.99 -14.29
N ALA A 178 -5.04 -15.70 -13.55
CA ALA A 178 -3.67 -15.71 -14.03
C ALA A 178 -3.39 -14.79 -15.23
N ARG A 179 -4.25 -13.81 -15.49
CA ARG A 179 -4.03 -12.76 -16.49
C ARG A 179 -3.81 -11.43 -15.81
N LEU A 180 -2.72 -10.79 -16.20
CA LEU A 180 -2.38 -9.42 -15.79
C LEU A 180 -2.82 -8.46 -16.89
N PHE A 181 -3.59 -7.44 -16.51
CA PHE A 181 -4.01 -6.35 -17.38
C PHE A 181 -3.32 -5.07 -16.94
N ALA A 182 -2.54 -4.48 -17.81
CA ALA A 182 -1.79 -3.28 -17.51
C ALA A 182 -1.80 -2.33 -18.70
N ARG A 183 -1.65 -1.04 -18.45
CA ARG A 183 -1.60 -0.03 -19.51
C ARG A 183 -0.57 1.06 -19.24
N ASP A 184 -0.03 1.59 -20.31
CA ASP A 184 0.61 2.91 -20.37
C ASP A 184 -0.34 3.94 -21.02
N GLN A 185 0.19 5.04 -21.51
CA GLN A 185 -0.60 6.08 -22.19
C GLN A 185 -1.09 5.65 -23.58
N ARG A 186 -0.49 4.63 -24.20
CA ARG A 186 -0.71 4.25 -25.61
C ARG A 186 -1.22 2.83 -25.77
N ARG A 187 -0.92 1.93 -24.81
CA ARG A 187 -1.18 0.50 -24.97
C ARG A 187 -1.86 -0.07 -23.73
N LEU A 188 -2.78 -1.01 -23.96
CA LEU A 188 -3.29 -1.95 -22.97
C LEU A 188 -2.75 -3.33 -23.31
N VAL A 189 -2.15 -4.00 -22.37
CA VAL A 189 -1.64 -5.37 -22.52
C VAL A 189 -2.38 -6.34 -21.61
N CYS A 190 -2.54 -7.57 -22.07
CA CYS A 190 -3.00 -8.70 -21.29
C CYS A 190 -1.95 -9.79 -21.36
N LEU A 191 -1.34 -10.13 -20.22
CA LEU A 191 -0.29 -11.13 -20.12
C LEU A 191 -0.78 -12.32 -19.29
N ARG A 192 -0.38 -13.54 -19.67
CA ARG A 192 -0.57 -14.73 -18.85
C ARG A 192 0.58 -14.89 -17.86
N LEU A 193 0.25 -15.15 -16.60
CA LEU A 193 1.22 -15.34 -15.52
C LEU A 193 1.28 -16.80 -15.04
N ASP A 194 0.73 -17.72 -15.79
CA ASP A 194 0.71 -19.16 -15.46
C ASP A 194 2.11 -19.83 -15.48
N GLN A 195 3.11 -19.14 -16.00
CA GLN A 195 4.52 -19.60 -16.01
C GLN A 195 5.31 -19.18 -14.76
N PHE A 196 4.67 -18.49 -13.79
CA PHE A 196 5.31 -17.97 -12.57
C PHE A 196 4.87 -18.73 -11.31
N GLU A 197 4.44 -19.97 -11.46
CA GLU A 197 4.12 -20.87 -10.33
C GLU A 197 5.35 -21.45 -9.66
#